data_bf346c0b058086af7acc96a5c7cc89a2
#
_entry.id   bf346c0b058086af7acc96a5c7cc89a2
#
_cell.length_a   1.000
_cell.length_b   1.000
_cell.length_c   1.000
_cell.angle_alpha   90.00
_cell.angle_beta   90.00
_cell.angle_gamma   90.00
#
_symmetry.space_group_name_H-M   'P 1'
#
loop_
_entity.id
_entity.type
_entity.pdbx_description
1 polymer ?
#
loop_
_entity_poly.entity_id
_entity_poly.type
_entity_poly.pdbx_seq_one_letter_code
_entity_poly.pdbx_strand_id
1 'polypeptide(L)' 'MIWYLMAVVMFAGSIVPDFKRNTAIKFPDESSCIEYVNLYEDQLRGGLYRAFPNIASSELICVDQETAERMQGEMMRRAK' A
#
# COMPACT_ATOMS: atom_id res chain seq x y z
N MET A 1 1.97 -18.98 1.13
CA MET A 1 2.59 -17.66 1.36
C MET A 1 1.48 -16.61 1.50
N ILE A 2 1.62 -15.72 2.48
CA ILE A 2 0.61 -14.68 2.72
C ILE A 2 0.93 -13.44 1.89
N TRP A 3 -0.09 -12.87 1.25
CA TRP A 3 0.02 -11.66 0.46
C TRP A 3 -0.79 -10.54 1.12
N TYR A 4 -0.31 -9.32 0.96
CA TYR A 4 -0.93 -8.14 1.52
C TYR A 4 -1.19 -7.09 0.44
N LEU A 5 -2.24 -6.32 0.65
CA LEU A 5 -2.48 -5.11 -0.11
C LEU A 5 -1.68 -3.97 0.51
N MET A 6 -0.90 -3.28 -0.30
CA MET A 6 -0.10 -2.15 0.14
C MET A 6 -0.38 -0.94 -0.75
N ALA A 7 -0.54 0.21 -0.13
CA ALA A 7 -0.65 1.47 -0.85
C ALA A 7 0.68 2.20 -0.80
N VAL A 8 1.18 2.58 -1.98
CA VAL A 8 2.35 3.45 -2.10
C VAL A 8 1.82 4.84 -2.35
N VAL A 9 2.02 5.76 -1.41
CA VAL A 9 1.47 7.11 -1.49
C VAL A 9 2.58 8.14 -1.53
N MET A 10 2.34 9.20 -2.29
CA MET A 10 3.22 10.35 -2.37
C MET A 10 2.46 11.54 -1.85
N PHE A 11 2.95 12.18 -0.80
CA PHE A 11 2.30 13.36 -0.24
C PHE A 11 2.80 14.62 -0.94
N ALA A 12 1.94 15.63 -0.99
CA ALA A 12 2.30 16.92 -1.55
C ALA A 12 3.48 17.53 -0.79
N GLY A 13 4.52 17.92 -1.54
CA GLY A 13 5.74 18.47 -0.94
C GLY A 13 6.76 17.44 -0.45
N SER A 14 6.45 16.17 -0.54
CA SER A 14 7.36 15.09 -0.15
C SER A 14 8.04 14.52 -1.40
N ILE A 15 9.32 14.15 -1.27
CA ILE A 15 10.07 13.49 -2.34
C ILE A 15 10.26 12.00 -2.07
N VAL A 16 9.80 11.52 -0.92
CA VAL A 16 9.95 10.12 -0.51
C VAL A 16 8.56 9.48 -0.43
N PRO A 17 8.34 8.34 -1.11
CA PRO A 17 7.06 7.64 -1.02
C PRO A 17 6.86 7.04 0.36
N ASP A 18 5.60 6.95 0.77
CA ASP A 18 5.19 6.32 2.01
C ASP A 18 4.44 5.02 1.69
N PHE A 19 4.67 3.98 2.49
CA PHE A 19 4.06 2.67 2.28
C PHE A 19 3.04 2.42 3.38
N LYS A 20 1.78 2.20 2.98
CA LYS A 20 0.68 1.91 3.90
C LYS A 20 0.19 0.49 3.67
N ARG A 21 0.52 -0.43 4.59
CA ARG A 21 0.09 -1.81 4.50
C ARG A 21 -1.22 -2.01 5.24
N ASN A 22 -2.19 -2.64 4.57
CA ASN A 22 -3.43 -3.03 5.22
C ASN A 22 -3.25 -4.42 5.83
N THR A 23 -3.06 -4.48 7.15
CA THR A 23 -2.84 -5.74 7.85
C THR A 23 -4.13 -6.48 8.20
N ALA A 24 -5.28 -5.83 8.02
CA ALA A 24 -6.58 -6.44 8.30
C ALA A 24 -7.00 -7.42 7.21
N ILE A 25 -6.47 -7.27 6.00
CA ILE A 25 -6.81 -8.12 4.85
C ILE A 25 -5.57 -8.91 4.43
N LYS A 26 -5.73 -10.24 4.42
CA LYS A 26 -4.67 -11.16 4.00
C LYS A 26 -5.18 -12.02 2.87
N PHE A 27 -4.31 -12.33 1.92
CA PHE A 27 -4.65 -13.13 0.76
C PHE A 27 -3.77 -14.38 0.71
N PRO A 28 -4.33 -15.52 0.28
CA PRO A 28 -3.53 -16.76 0.20
C PRO A 28 -2.53 -16.76 -0.96
N ASP A 29 -2.76 -15.94 -1.98
CA ASP A 29 -1.89 -15.84 -3.15
C ASP A 29 -2.00 -14.47 -3.81
N GLU A 30 -1.10 -14.21 -4.76
CA GLU A 30 -1.06 -12.95 -5.48
C GLU A 30 -2.32 -12.71 -6.32
N SER A 31 -2.81 -13.75 -6.97
CA SER A 31 -4.00 -13.63 -7.84
C SER A 31 -5.21 -13.13 -7.08
N SER A 32 -5.43 -13.64 -5.87
CA SER A 32 -6.53 -13.19 -5.02
C SER A 32 -6.41 -11.72 -4.66
N CYS A 33 -5.21 -11.27 -4.35
CA CYS A 33 -4.95 -9.87 -4.03
C CYS A 33 -5.21 -8.96 -5.24
N ILE A 34 -4.70 -9.33 -6.41
CA ILE A 34 -4.88 -8.57 -7.64
C ILE A 34 -6.36 -8.48 -8.01
N GLU A 35 -7.08 -9.58 -7.89
CA GLU A 35 -8.51 -9.61 -8.16
C GLU A 35 -9.28 -8.67 -7.25
N TYR A 36 -8.95 -8.67 -5.96
CA TYR A 36 -9.56 -7.77 -4.99
C TYR A 36 -9.30 -6.30 -5.34
N VAL A 37 -8.06 -5.96 -5.70
CA VAL A 37 -7.70 -4.60 -6.10
C VAL A 37 -8.50 -4.17 -7.33
N ASN A 38 -8.61 -5.04 -8.33
CA ASN A 38 -9.35 -4.72 -9.56
C ASN A 38 -10.83 -4.46 -9.29
N LEU A 39 -11.42 -5.21 -8.34
CA LEU A 39 -12.84 -5.05 -8.00
C LEU A 39 -13.12 -3.80 -7.16
N TYR A 40 -12.21 -3.42 -6.29
CA TYR A 40 -12.44 -2.38 -5.29
C TYR A 40 -11.51 -1.18 -5.40
N GLU A 41 -10.81 -1.02 -6.52
CA GLU A 41 -9.80 0.03 -6.70
C GLU A 41 -10.34 1.43 -6.38
N ASP A 42 -11.50 1.78 -6.92
CA ASP A 42 -12.07 3.12 -6.71
C ASP A 42 -12.40 3.37 -5.24
N GLN A 43 -12.94 2.36 -4.56
CA GLN A 43 -13.28 2.47 -3.14
C GLN A 43 -12.02 2.56 -2.28
N LEU A 44 -10.99 1.80 -2.62
CA LEU A 44 -9.72 1.81 -1.88
C LEU A 44 -9.01 3.16 -2.03
N ARG A 45 -8.95 3.68 -3.25
CA ARG A 45 -8.35 5.00 -3.51
C ARG A 45 -9.15 6.11 -2.83
N GLY A 46 -10.47 6.06 -2.90
CA GLY A 46 -11.34 7.02 -2.23
C GLY A 46 -11.13 7.03 -0.72
N GLY A 47 -10.95 5.87 -0.12
CA GLY A 47 -10.65 5.75 1.30
C GLY A 47 -9.31 6.39 1.67
N LEU A 48 -8.29 6.19 0.83
CA LEU A 48 -6.98 6.81 1.03
C LEU A 48 -7.05 8.33 0.98
N TYR A 49 -7.74 8.89 0.00
CA TYR A 49 -7.88 10.34 -0.14
C TYR A 49 -8.65 10.96 1.01
N ARG A 50 -9.63 10.25 1.56
CA ARG A 50 -10.36 10.72 2.75
C ARG A 50 -9.50 10.70 4.00
N ALA A 51 -8.71 9.64 4.17
CA ALA A 51 -7.84 9.48 5.32
C ALA A 51 -6.63 10.44 5.27
N PHE A 52 -6.12 10.68 4.06
CA PHE A 52 -4.91 11.46 3.83
C PHE A 52 -5.15 12.48 2.71
N PRO A 53 -5.78 13.63 3.01
CA PRO A 53 -6.11 14.61 1.96
C PRO A 53 -4.91 15.24 1.26
N ASN A 54 -3.71 15.08 1.83
CA ASN A 54 -2.48 15.62 1.24
C ASN A 54 -1.82 14.72 0.21
N ILE A 55 -2.45 13.61 -0.16
CA ILE A 55 -1.89 12.69 -1.15
C ILE A 55 -1.85 13.37 -2.52
N ALA A 56 -0.65 13.41 -3.12
CA ALA A 56 -0.46 13.88 -4.50
C ALA A 56 -0.69 12.75 -5.50
N SER A 57 -0.25 11.53 -5.15
CA SER A 57 -0.47 10.34 -5.98
C SER A 57 -0.51 9.10 -5.12
N SER A 58 -1.15 8.05 -5.62
CA SER A 58 -1.24 6.77 -4.91
C SER A 58 -1.22 5.61 -5.89
N GLU A 59 -0.68 4.48 -5.46
CA GLU A 59 -0.66 3.25 -6.22
C GLU A 59 -0.96 2.09 -5.27
N LEU A 60 -1.78 1.14 -5.75
CA LEU A 60 -2.13 -0.05 -4.98
C LEU A 60 -1.35 -1.23 -5.55
N ILE A 61 -0.60 -1.92 -4.69
CA ILE A 61 0.21 -3.05 -5.09
C ILE A 61 -0.06 -4.24 -4.18
N CYS A 62 0.21 -5.43 -4.71
CA CYS A 62 0.15 -6.68 -3.95
C CYS A 62 1.55 -7.16 -3.68
N VAL A 63 1.88 -7.40 -2.40
CA VAL A 63 3.21 -7.84 -2.00
C VAL A 63 3.09 -9.02 -1.05
N ASP A 64 4.07 -9.91 -1.08
CA ASP A 64 4.16 -10.97 -0.10
C ASP A 64 4.66 -10.42 1.24
N GLN A 65 4.54 -11.23 2.29
CA GLN A 65 4.91 -10.80 3.63
C GLN A 65 6.36 -10.34 3.72
N GLU A 66 7.26 -11.11 3.13
CA GLU A 66 8.69 -10.79 3.18
C GLU A 66 9.00 -9.46 2.49
N THR A 67 8.44 -9.24 1.31
CA THR A 67 8.63 -7.99 0.57
C THR A 67 8.03 -6.81 1.34
N ALA A 68 6.84 -6.98 1.93
CA ALA A 68 6.19 -5.93 2.70
C ALA A 68 7.06 -5.50 3.89
N GLU A 69 7.61 -6.46 4.61
CA GLU A 69 8.48 -6.18 5.75
C GLU A 69 9.76 -5.46 5.31
N ARG A 70 10.34 -5.87 4.18
CA ARG A 70 11.54 -5.24 3.64
C ARG A 70 11.29 -3.78 3.25
N MET A 71 10.18 -3.51 2.56
CA MET A 71 9.84 -2.16 2.13
C MET A 71 9.60 -1.24 3.34
N GLN A 72 8.89 -1.72 4.34
CA GLN A 72 8.66 -0.94 5.56
C GLN A 72 9.95 -0.71 6.34
N GLY A 73 10.84 -1.69 6.37
CA GLY A 73 12.14 -1.56 7.01
C GLY A 73 12.99 -0.48 6.35
N GLU A 74 13.01 -0.41 5.02
CA GLU A 74 13.73 0.63 4.30
C GLU A 74 13.17 2.01 4.58
N MET A 75 11.85 2.14 4.62
CA MET A 75 11.21 3.40 4.95
C MET A 75 11.60 3.87 6.36
N MET A 76 11.63 2.97 7.31
CA MET A 76 12.03 3.30 8.68
C MET A 76 13.49 3.77 8.76
N ARG A 77 14.38 3.16 7.97
CA ARG A 77 15.77 3.59 7.90
C ARG A 77 15.90 5.00 7.32
N ARG A 78 15.11 5.31 6.30
CA ARG A 78 15.12 6.62 5.66
C ARG A 78 14.57 7.72 6.57
N ALA A 79 13.67 7.37 7.47
CA ALA A 79 13.07 8.31 8.41
C ALA A 79 14.03 8.79 9.49
N LYS A 80 15.17 8.15 9.62
CA LYS A 80 16.23 8.58 10.53
C LYS A 80 17.11 9.62 9.86
#